data_7832775f09ab26be01763f14de2722c4
#
_entry.id   7832775f09ab26be01763f14de2722c4
#
_cell.length_a   1.000
_cell.length_b   1.000
_cell.length_c   1.000
_cell.angle_alpha   90.00
_cell.angle_beta   90.00
_cell.angle_gamma   90.00
#
_symmetry.space_group_name_H-M   'P 1'
#
loop_
_entity.id
_entity.type
_entity.pdbx_description
1 polymer ?
#
loop_
_entity_poly.entity_id
_entity_poly.type
_entity_poly.pdbx_seq_one_letter_code
_entity_poly.pdbx_strand_id
1 'polypeptide(L)'
;MALLELTHVHTFYADSHILVDLSLEVADGEVVCLLGRNGAGKSTTLKSIIGLAPPRAGHIQLRGLDICGLAPFQVARLGVGYVPEDRRVFGKLTVRENLEVARKTWTDRGATPWTAERVFELFPRLLERRSQRAGLLSGGEQQMLTIARTLMGGPEVLLLDEPFEGLAPLVVEMLAEQLGHLKAQGLTMVVTEQNARFVSEFGDRVYVLERGTVRYCGTMSAFLRDDDVRHAYLAV
;
A
#
# COMPACT_ATOMS: atom_id res chain seq x y z
N MET A 1 6.89 16.11 10.90
CA MET A 1 5.49 15.80 11.30
C MET A 1 5.08 14.53 10.57
N ALA A 2 4.38 13.62 11.25
CA ALA A 2 3.82 12.44 10.58
C ALA A 2 2.76 12.87 9.55
N LEU A 3 2.77 12.24 8.37
CA LEU A 3 1.72 12.40 7.37
C LEU A 3 0.51 11.53 7.73
N LEU A 4 0.78 10.29 8.16
CA LEU A 4 -0.22 9.35 8.63
C LEU A 4 0.18 8.85 10.02
N GLU A 5 -0.76 8.85 10.96
CA GLU A 5 -0.54 8.43 12.34
C GLU A 5 -1.70 7.55 12.83
N LEU A 6 -1.36 6.41 13.40
CA LEU A 6 -2.28 5.51 14.08
C LEU A 6 -1.93 5.49 15.57
N THR A 7 -2.91 5.73 16.44
CA THR A 7 -2.71 5.82 17.89
C THR A 7 -3.71 4.94 18.62
N HIS A 8 -3.20 3.93 19.32
CA HIS A 8 -3.99 3.00 20.13
C HIS A 8 -5.17 2.38 19.37
N VAL A 9 -4.95 1.96 18.12
CA VAL A 9 -6.00 1.44 17.23
C VAL A 9 -6.42 0.03 17.64
N HIS A 10 -7.74 -0.16 17.81
CA HIS A 10 -8.38 -1.44 18.08
C HIS A 10 -9.41 -1.74 17.01
N THR A 11 -9.16 -2.76 16.18
CA THR A 11 -10.06 -3.17 15.09
C THR A 11 -10.56 -4.59 15.29
N PHE A 12 -11.84 -4.78 14.98
CA PHE A 12 -12.54 -6.06 15.18
C PHE A 12 -13.25 -6.49 13.90
N TYR A 13 -13.33 -7.82 13.68
CA TYR A 13 -14.31 -8.44 12.79
C TYR A 13 -15.29 -9.21 13.64
N ALA A 14 -16.54 -8.77 13.70
CA ALA A 14 -17.53 -9.20 14.69
C ALA A 14 -16.94 -9.14 16.10
N ASP A 15 -16.79 -10.27 16.80
CA ASP A 15 -16.21 -10.33 18.13
C ASP A 15 -14.70 -10.62 18.14
N SER A 16 -14.11 -10.89 17.00
CA SER A 16 -12.67 -11.16 16.90
C SER A 16 -11.87 -9.88 16.93
N HIS A 17 -11.05 -9.69 17.97
CA HIS A 17 -10.14 -8.56 18.13
C HIS A 17 -8.88 -8.79 17.30
N ILE A 18 -8.73 -8.08 16.21
CA ILE A 18 -7.65 -8.31 15.23
C ILE A 18 -6.48 -7.35 15.45
N LEU A 19 -6.75 -6.05 15.61
CA LEU A 19 -5.72 -5.08 15.98
C LEU A 19 -5.89 -4.71 17.44
N VAL A 20 -4.81 -4.84 18.20
CA VAL A 20 -4.79 -4.66 19.65
C VAL A 20 -3.77 -3.60 20.01
N ASP A 21 -4.24 -2.41 20.37
CA ASP A 21 -3.40 -1.28 20.78
C ASP A 21 -2.30 -0.92 19.74
N LEU A 22 -2.68 -0.95 18.44
CA LEU A 22 -1.74 -0.74 17.37
C LEU A 22 -1.45 0.75 17.19
N SER A 23 -0.16 1.12 17.30
CA SER A 23 0.31 2.48 17.06
C SER A 23 1.46 2.46 16.06
N LEU A 24 1.42 3.34 15.06
CA LEU A 24 2.49 3.55 14.08
C LEU A 24 2.39 4.94 13.47
N GLU A 25 3.47 5.40 12.90
CA GLU A 25 3.55 6.68 12.18
C GLU A 25 4.26 6.52 10.84
N VAL A 26 3.90 7.36 9.88
CA VAL A 26 4.50 7.44 8.55
C VAL A 26 4.81 8.90 8.26
N ALA A 27 6.07 9.22 8.00
CA ALA A 27 6.48 10.56 7.60
C ALA A 27 6.14 10.82 6.11
N ASP A 28 6.13 12.09 5.72
CA ASP A 28 5.94 12.46 4.31
C ASP A 28 7.13 11.97 3.47
N GLY A 29 6.85 11.32 2.35
CA GLY A 29 7.86 10.70 1.47
C GLY A 29 8.49 9.40 2.01
N GLU A 30 8.06 8.91 3.17
CA GLU A 30 8.58 7.68 3.78
C GLU A 30 7.89 6.43 3.22
N VAL A 31 8.66 5.34 3.08
CA VAL A 31 8.14 4.00 2.81
C VAL A 31 8.20 3.16 4.08
N VAL A 32 7.03 2.92 4.68
CA VAL A 32 6.88 2.06 5.86
C VAL A 32 6.47 0.66 5.43
N CYS A 33 7.20 -0.35 5.91
CA CYS A 33 6.92 -1.74 5.65
C CYS A 33 6.29 -2.40 6.89
N LEU A 34 5.08 -2.92 6.75
CA LEU A 34 4.42 -3.72 7.78
C LEU A 34 4.69 -5.19 7.50
N LEU A 35 5.60 -5.78 8.26
CA LEU A 35 6.01 -7.17 8.12
C LEU A 35 5.31 -8.06 9.16
N GLY A 36 5.16 -9.34 8.84
CA GLY A 36 4.57 -10.32 9.75
C GLY A 36 3.96 -11.49 9.02
N ARG A 37 3.69 -12.56 9.75
CA ARG A 37 3.07 -13.78 9.21
C ARG A 37 1.62 -13.53 8.77
N ASN A 38 1.03 -14.50 8.05
CA ASN A 38 -0.39 -14.47 7.75
C ASN A 38 -1.23 -14.43 9.03
N GLY A 39 -2.26 -13.58 9.04
CA GLY A 39 -3.09 -13.34 10.22
C GLY A 39 -2.47 -12.39 11.27
N ALA A 40 -1.30 -11.81 11.04
CA ALA A 40 -0.69 -10.86 11.98
C ALA A 40 -1.44 -9.53 12.13
N GLY A 41 -2.36 -9.21 11.20
CA GLY A 41 -3.12 -7.96 11.23
C GLY A 41 -2.74 -6.94 10.14
N LYS A 42 -1.78 -7.25 9.25
CA LYS A 42 -1.26 -6.37 8.20
C LYS A 42 -2.36 -5.77 7.32
N SER A 43 -3.11 -6.61 6.61
CA SER A 43 -4.21 -6.17 5.74
C SER A 43 -5.32 -5.47 6.51
N THR A 44 -5.57 -5.88 7.77
CA THR A 44 -6.54 -5.21 8.63
C THR A 44 -6.09 -3.79 8.96
N THR A 45 -4.79 -3.57 9.17
CA THR A 45 -4.24 -2.21 9.39
C THR A 45 -4.52 -1.32 8.18
N LEU A 46 -4.22 -1.78 6.95
CA LEU A 46 -4.51 -1.00 5.75
C LEU A 46 -6.02 -0.77 5.55
N LYS A 47 -6.84 -1.80 5.81
CA LYS A 47 -8.31 -1.69 5.74
C LYS A 47 -8.87 -0.73 6.80
N SER A 48 -8.24 -0.64 7.98
CA SER A 48 -8.63 0.35 9.00
C SER A 48 -8.32 1.76 8.54
N ILE A 49 -7.15 2.00 7.95
CA ILE A 49 -6.75 3.30 7.41
C ILE A 49 -7.72 3.77 6.32
N ILE A 50 -8.04 2.92 5.34
CA ILE A 50 -8.93 3.31 4.23
C ILE A 50 -10.41 3.31 4.62
N GLY A 51 -10.79 2.89 5.84
CA GLY A 51 -12.17 2.89 6.33
C GLY A 51 -13.00 1.66 5.92
N LEU A 52 -12.37 0.59 5.38
CA LEU A 52 -13.03 -0.68 5.07
C LEU A 52 -13.25 -1.55 6.31
N ALA A 53 -12.44 -1.38 7.34
CA ALA A 53 -12.57 -2.01 8.65
C ALA A 53 -12.34 -0.93 9.74
N PRO A 54 -13.32 -0.05 9.99
CA PRO A 54 -13.13 1.06 10.90
C PRO A 54 -12.82 0.58 12.32
N PRO A 55 -11.85 1.22 13.02
CA PRO A 55 -11.50 0.85 14.38
C PRO A 55 -12.67 1.14 15.33
N ARG A 56 -12.79 0.33 16.39
CA ARG A 56 -13.75 0.57 17.49
C ARG A 56 -13.19 1.54 18.54
N ALA A 57 -11.86 1.67 18.63
CA ALA A 57 -11.18 2.61 19.53
C ALA A 57 -9.82 3.00 18.94
N GLY A 58 -9.26 4.10 19.44
CA GLY A 58 -8.05 4.72 18.93
C GLY A 58 -8.35 5.74 17.83
N HIS A 59 -7.29 6.30 17.26
CA HIS A 59 -7.35 7.35 16.25
C HIS A 59 -6.49 7.01 15.04
N ILE A 60 -6.94 7.44 13.86
CA ILE A 60 -6.17 7.43 12.62
C ILE A 60 -6.21 8.84 12.07
N GLN A 61 -5.05 9.47 11.95
CA GLN A 61 -4.95 10.85 11.49
C GLN A 61 -4.14 10.93 10.18
N LEU A 62 -4.67 11.66 9.22
CA LEU A 62 -3.98 12.05 8.00
C LEU A 62 -3.71 13.56 8.07
N ARG A 63 -2.44 13.97 8.13
CA ARG A 63 -2.06 15.39 8.33
C ARG A 63 -2.75 16.03 9.53
N GLY A 64 -2.89 15.30 10.63
CA GLY A 64 -3.58 15.76 11.85
C GLY A 64 -5.11 15.79 11.75
N LEU A 65 -5.70 15.44 10.60
CA LEU A 65 -7.13 15.26 10.46
C LEU A 65 -7.52 13.84 10.86
N ASP A 66 -8.40 13.68 11.84
CA ASP A 66 -8.96 12.37 12.20
C ASP A 66 -9.84 11.86 11.06
N ILE A 67 -9.51 10.67 10.54
CA ILE A 67 -10.23 10.01 9.45
C ILE A 67 -11.02 8.77 9.93
N CYS A 68 -11.04 8.50 11.25
CA CYS A 68 -11.83 7.42 11.82
C CYS A 68 -13.33 7.59 11.50
N GLY A 69 -13.97 6.51 11.09
CA GLY A 69 -15.41 6.51 10.76
C GLY A 69 -15.78 7.16 9.43
N LEU A 70 -14.84 7.74 8.69
CA LEU A 70 -15.08 8.18 7.33
C LEU A 70 -15.29 6.99 6.39
N ALA A 71 -16.21 7.13 5.43
CA ALA A 71 -16.39 6.13 4.40
C ALA A 71 -15.16 6.03 3.47
N PRO A 72 -14.86 4.86 2.90
CA PRO A 72 -13.65 4.66 2.07
C PRO A 72 -13.48 5.68 0.94
N PHE A 73 -14.57 6.09 0.29
CA PHE A 73 -14.50 7.09 -0.77
C PHE A 73 -14.11 8.50 -0.25
N GLN A 74 -14.47 8.82 1.00
CA GLN A 74 -14.07 10.08 1.64
C GLN A 74 -12.59 10.06 1.96
N VAL A 75 -12.09 8.96 2.54
CA VAL A 75 -10.66 8.76 2.82
C VAL A 75 -9.84 8.81 1.52
N ALA A 76 -10.32 8.15 0.45
CA ALA A 76 -9.68 8.21 -0.86
C ALA A 76 -9.64 9.65 -1.45
N ARG A 77 -10.69 10.46 -1.21
CA ARG A 77 -10.70 11.87 -1.60
C ARG A 77 -9.69 12.71 -0.80
N LEU A 78 -9.38 12.32 0.42
CA LEU A 78 -8.35 12.96 1.23
C LEU A 78 -6.92 12.61 0.78
N GLY A 79 -6.75 11.71 -0.21
CA GLY A 79 -5.46 11.38 -0.80
C GLY A 79 -4.89 10.03 -0.38
N VAL A 80 -5.68 9.14 0.20
CA VAL A 80 -5.25 7.76 0.49
C VAL A 80 -5.63 6.85 -0.66
N GLY A 81 -4.62 6.26 -1.33
CA GLY A 81 -4.82 5.22 -2.33
C GLY A 81 -4.69 3.84 -1.71
N TYR A 82 -5.52 2.88 -2.12
CA TYR A 82 -5.44 1.50 -1.64
C TYR A 82 -5.38 0.50 -2.79
N VAL A 83 -4.38 -0.35 -2.76
CA VAL A 83 -4.17 -1.47 -3.68
C VAL A 83 -4.37 -2.76 -2.88
N PRO A 84 -5.49 -3.46 -3.05
CA PRO A 84 -5.76 -4.71 -2.36
C PRO A 84 -4.97 -5.87 -2.99
N GLU A 85 -4.76 -6.94 -2.21
CA GLU A 85 -4.12 -8.19 -2.60
C GLU A 85 -4.79 -8.86 -3.83
N ASP A 86 -6.11 -8.78 -3.94
CA ASP A 86 -6.93 -9.51 -4.92
C ASP A 86 -7.01 -8.85 -6.33
N ARG A 87 -6.10 -7.95 -6.67
CA ARG A 87 -5.89 -7.39 -8.03
C ARG A 87 -7.19 -6.97 -8.73
N ARG A 88 -8.04 -6.16 -8.09
CA ARG A 88 -9.39 -5.77 -8.56
C ARG A 88 -9.38 -4.92 -9.83
N VAL A 89 -9.01 -5.51 -10.98
CA VAL A 89 -9.14 -4.83 -12.28
C VAL A 89 -10.57 -4.90 -12.82
N PHE A 90 -10.97 -3.91 -13.61
CA PHE A 90 -12.22 -3.99 -14.40
C PHE A 90 -11.97 -4.85 -15.64
N GLY A 91 -12.13 -6.18 -15.51
CA GLY A 91 -11.71 -7.17 -16.52
C GLY A 91 -12.35 -7.00 -17.91
N LYS A 92 -13.55 -6.41 -18.00
CA LYS A 92 -14.23 -6.13 -19.27
C LYS A 92 -13.70 -4.88 -19.98
N LEU A 93 -13.08 -3.97 -19.25
CA LEU A 93 -12.48 -2.75 -19.78
C LEU A 93 -11.05 -3.03 -20.25
N THR A 94 -10.58 -2.24 -21.21
CA THR A 94 -9.18 -2.23 -21.64
C THR A 94 -8.28 -1.65 -20.53
N VAL A 95 -6.97 -1.83 -20.68
CA VAL A 95 -5.99 -1.19 -19.80
C VAL A 95 -6.20 0.33 -19.76
N ARG A 96 -6.34 0.97 -20.94
CA ARG A 96 -6.55 2.41 -21.02
C ARG A 96 -7.84 2.86 -20.34
N GLU A 97 -8.94 2.16 -20.56
CA GLU A 97 -10.24 2.46 -19.92
C GLU A 97 -10.17 2.28 -18.40
N ASN A 98 -9.42 1.28 -17.89
CA ASN A 98 -9.19 1.13 -16.46
C ASN A 98 -8.49 2.36 -15.84
N LEU A 99 -7.53 2.96 -16.55
CA LEU A 99 -6.85 4.17 -16.09
C LEU A 99 -7.78 5.39 -16.14
N GLU A 100 -8.52 5.55 -17.23
CA GLU A 100 -9.44 6.70 -17.42
C GLU A 100 -10.57 6.74 -16.36
N VAL A 101 -11.13 5.58 -15.96
CA VAL A 101 -12.16 5.50 -14.91
C VAL A 101 -11.66 6.06 -13.58
N ALA A 102 -10.35 5.94 -13.28
CA ALA A 102 -9.78 6.39 -12.02
C ALA A 102 -9.23 7.82 -12.08
N ARG A 103 -9.23 8.45 -13.28
CA ARG A 103 -8.69 9.78 -13.47
C ARG A 103 -9.46 10.81 -12.65
N LYS A 104 -8.76 11.48 -11.75
CA LYS A 104 -9.31 12.66 -11.07
C LYS A 104 -9.14 13.89 -11.97
N THR A 105 -10.22 14.66 -12.08
CA THR A 105 -10.25 15.90 -12.87
C THR A 105 -9.84 17.14 -12.07
N TRP A 106 -9.58 17.00 -10.77
CA TRP A 106 -9.26 18.12 -9.86
C TRP A 106 -7.97 17.85 -9.10
N THR A 107 -7.08 18.81 -9.15
CA THR A 107 -5.77 18.83 -8.49
C THR A 107 -5.67 20.10 -7.66
N ASP A 108 -6.43 20.18 -6.56
CA ASP A 108 -6.35 21.33 -5.65
C ASP A 108 -5.06 21.38 -4.80
N ARG A 109 -4.10 20.45 -5.04
CA ARG A 109 -2.98 20.23 -4.12
C ARG A 109 -1.59 20.52 -4.70
N GLY A 110 -1.48 21.17 -5.86
CA GLY A 110 -0.19 21.58 -6.42
C GLY A 110 0.73 20.43 -6.88
N ALA A 111 0.34 19.17 -6.71
CA ALA A 111 1.08 18.03 -7.20
C ALA A 111 0.89 17.85 -8.71
N THR A 112 1.96 17.43 -9.40
CA THR A 112 1.86 17.10 -10.83
C THR A 112 0.86 15.96 -11.03
N PRO A 113 -0.21 16.17 -11.83
CA PRO A 113 -1.23 15.16 -12.03
C PRO A 113 -0.66 13.85 -12.60
N TRP A 114 -1.20 12.73 -12.16
CA TRP A 114 -0.96 11.46 -12.82
C TRP A 114 -1.75 11.42 -14.12
N THR A 115 -1.05 11.17 -15.23
CA THR A 115 -1.66 10.98 -16.56
C THR A 115 -1.41 9.55 -17.04
N ALA A 116 -2.18 9.11 -18.03
CA ALA A 116 -1.97 7.79 -18.63
C ALA A 116 -0.55 7.67 -19.23
N GLU A 117 -0.02 8.75 -19.81
CA GLU A 117 1.32 8.79 -20.36
C GLU A 117 2.38 8.56 -19.27
N ARG A 118 2.30 9.30 -18.17
CA ARG A 118 3.20 9.13 -17.01
C ARG A 118 3.12 7.73 -16.41
N VAL A 119 1.92 7.16 -16.35
CA VAL A 119 1.73 5.76 -15.91
C VAL A 119 2.37 4.78 -16.89
N PHE A 120 2.25 5.01 -18.19
CA PHE A 120 2.87 4.15 -19.21
C PHE A 120 4.39 4.25 -19.27
N GLU A 121 4.96 5.41 -18.91
CA GLU A 121 6.40 5.56 -18.69
C GLU A 121 6.88 4.71 -17.52
N LEU A 122 6.11 4.70 -16.42
CA LEU A 122 6.41 3.88 -15.24
C LEU A 122 6.20 2.38 -15.49
N PHE A 123 5.18 2.02 -16.27
CA PHE A 123 4.81 0.64 -16.59
C PHE A 123 4.75 0.39 -18.12
N PRO A 124 5.91 0.27 -18.82
CA PRO A 124 5.94 0.10 -20.29
C PRO A 124 5.15 -1.12 -20.78
N ARG A 125 5.08 -2.20 -19.99
CA ARG A 125 4.26 -3.38 -20.30
C ARG A 125 2.78 -3.05 -20.45
N LEU A 126 2.25 -2.11 -19.66
CA LEU A 126 0.87 -1.66 -19.78
C LEU A 126 0.63 -0.84 -21.05
N LEU A 127 1.63 -0.08 -21.52
CA LEU A 127 1.56 0.62 -22.80
C LEU A 127 1.42 -0.35 -23.97
N GLU A 128 2.22 -1.42 -24.00
CA GLU A 128 2.14 -2.47 -25.02
C GLU A 128 0.74 -3.12 -25.07
N ARG A 129 0.07 -3.21 -23.91
CA ARG A 129 -1.25 -3.83 -23.72
C ARG A 129 -2.41 -2.85 -23.63
N ARG A 130 -2.20 -1.55 -23.92
CA ARG A 130 -3.17 -0.48 -23.64
C ARG A 130 -4.58 -0.69 -24.20
N SER A 131 -4.70 -1.42 -25.33
CA SER A 131 -5.99 -1.76 -25.98
C SER A 131 -6.49 -3.16 -25.61
N GLN A 132 -5.75 -3.93 -24.82
CA GLN A 132 -6.15 -5.27 -24.40
C GLN A 132 -7.11 -5.16 -23.21
N ARG A 133 -8.12 -6.07 -23.14
CA ARG A 133 -9.00 -6.19 -21.97
C ARG A 133 -8.20 -6.63 -20.74
N ALA A 134 -8.42 -5.97 -19.62
CA ALA A 134 -7.68 -6.22 -18.38
C ALA A 134 -7.83 -7.65 -17.83
N GLY A 135 -8.96 -8.30 -18.08
CA GLY A 135 -9.18 -9.70 -17.70
C GLY A 135 -8.31 -10.71 -18.47
N LEU A 136 -7.66 -10.30 -19.56
CA LEU A 136 -6.78 -11.16 -20.37
C LEU A 136 -5.29 -10.91 -20.05
N LEU A 137 -4.98 -10.03 -19.13
CA LEU A 137 -3.62 -9.76 -18.66
C LEU A 137 -3.12 -10.88 -17.75
N SER A 138 -1.81 -11.08 -17.72
CA SER A 138 -1.15 -11.91 -16.69
C SER A 138 -1.38 -11.34 -15.28
N GLY A 139 -1.21 -12.17 -14.25
CA GLY A 139 -1.36 -11.72 -12.87
C GLY A 139 -0.45 -10.53 -12.51
N GLY A 140 0.79 -10.51 -13.01
CA GLY A 140 1.72 -9.39 -12.81
C GLY A 140 1.28 -8.12 -13.54
N GLU A 141 0.78 -8.22 -14.78
CA GLU A 141 0.24 -7.08 -15.52
C GLU A 141 -1.04 -6.54 -14.86
N GLN A 142 -1.88 -7.40 -14.29
CA GLN A 142 -3.06 -6.99 -13.50
C GLN A 142 -2.65 -6.26 -12.23
N GLN A 143 -1.60 -6.73 -11.54
CA GLN A 143 -1.06 -6.05 -10.36
C GLN A 143 -0.54 -4.65 -10.70
N MET A 144 0.29 -4.55 -11.76
CA MET A 144 0.76 -3.25 -12.28
C MET A 144 -0.40 -2.34 -12.64
N LEU A 145 -1.45 -2.85 -13.30
CA LEU A 145 -2.63 -2.07 -13.66
C LEU A 145 -3.42 -1.59 -12.44
N THR A 146 -3.51 -2.40 -11.38
CA THR A 146 -4.19 -2.00 -10.15
C THR A 146 -3.45 -0.85 -9.45
N ILE A 147 -2.11 -0.94 -9.38
CA ILE A 147 -1.27 0.14 -8.85
C ILE A 147 -1.40 1.39 -9.73
N ALA A 148 -1.23 1.24 -11.04
CA ALA A 148 -1.34 2.30 -12.03
C ALA A 148 -2.67 3.05 -11.94
N ARG A 149 -3.78 2.32 -11.83
CA ARG A 149 -5.11 2.88 -11.65
C ARG A 149 -5.23 3.66 -10.34
N THR A 150 -4.64 3.16 -9.26
CA THR A 150 -4.66 3.86 -7.97
C THR A 150 -3.86 5.16 -8.04
N LEU A 151 -2.72 5.16 -8.74
CA LEU A 151 -1.92 6.37 -8.99
C LEU A 151 -2.69 7.43 -9.78
N MET A 152 -3.53 7.04 -10.76
CA MET A 152 -4.41 7.98 -11.50
C MET A 152 -5.35 8.77 -10.57
N GLY A 153 -5.61 8.26 -9.38
CA GLY A 153 -6.33 8.95 -8.31
C GLY A 153 -5.54 10.06 -7.62
N GLY A 154 -4.24 10.23 -7.90
CA GLY A 154 -3.37 11.22 -7.25
C GLY A 154 -3.22 11.01 -5.74
N PRO A 155 -2.83 9.82 -5.26
CA PRO A 155 -2.70 9.60 -3.82
C PRO A 155 -1.49 10.36 -3.26
N GLU A 156 -1.60 10.80 -2.00
CA GLU A 156 -0.50 11.29 -1.17
C GLU A 156 0.14 10.14 -0.40
N VAL A 157 -0.69 9.18 0.02
CA VAL A 157 -0.27 7.93 0.66
C VAL A 157 -0.81 6.77 -0.16
N LEU A 158 0.08 5.87 -0.57
CA LEU A 158 -0.28 4.64 -1.27
C LEU A 158 -0.17 3.44 -0.32
N LEU A 159 -1.30 2.80 -0.05
CA LEU A 159 -1.38 1.58 0.74
C LEU A 159 -1.33 0.37 -0.20
N LEU A 160 -0.34 -0.52 -0.03
CA LEU A 160 -0.10 -1.70 -0.87
C LEU A 160 -0.23 -2.96 -0.01
N ASP A 161 -1.25 -3.77 -0.29
CA ASP A 161 -1.54 -4.99 0.46
C ASP A 161 -0.95 -6.21 -0.26
N GLU A 162 0.17 -6.73 0.27
CA GLU A 162 0.95 -7.86 -0.25
C GLU A 162 1.16 -7.79 -1.78
N PRO A 163 1.75 -6.69 -2.31
CA PRO A 163 1.77 -6.41 -3.75
C PRO A 163 2.56 -7.42 -4.58
N PHE A 164 3.41 -8.24 -3.96
CA PHE A 164 4.28 -9.21 -4.64
C PHE A 164 3.74 -10.64 -4.58
N GLU A 165 2.63 -10.90 -3.86
CA GLU A 165 2.12 -12.24 -3.66
C GLU A 165 1.72 -12.92 -4.98
N GLY A 166 2.19 -14.17 -5.16
CA GLY A 166 1.89 -15.00 -6.32
C GLY A 166 2.43 -14.46 -7.65
N LEU A 167 3.43 -13.57 -7.62
CA LEU A 167 4.12 -13.08 -8.82
C LEU A 167 5.37 -13.92 -9.12
N ALA A 168 5.69 -14.02 -10.41
CA ALA A 168 6.95 -14.62 -10.85
C ALA A 168 8.15 -13.74 -10.42
N PRO A 169 9.33 -14.32 -10.10
CA PRO A 169 10.48 -13.57 -9.60
C PRO A 169 10.86 -12.34 -10.43
N LEU A 170 10.90 -12.46 -11.75
CA LEU A 170 11.21 -11.35 -12.65
C LEU A 170 10.19 -10.20 -12.53
N VAL A 171 8.91 -10.53 -12.29
CA VAL A 171 7.85 -9.52 -12.13
C VAL A 171 7.98 -8.82 -10.78
N VAL A 172 8.39 -9.57 -9.74
CA VAL A 172 8.70 -9.00 -8.41
C VAL A 172 9.81 -7.97 -8.51
N GLU A 173 10.92 -8.32 -9.17
CA GLU A 173 12.07 -7.41 -9.37
C GLU A 173 11.63 -6.13 -10.11
N MET A 174 10.93 -6.28 -11.25
CA MET A 174 10.41 -5.15 -12.01
C MET A 174 9.47 -4.26 -11.18
N LEU A 175 8.57 -4.85 -10.39
CA LEU A 175 7.63 -4.10 -9.58
C LEU A 175 8.33 -3.39 -8.42
N ALA A 176 9.31 -4.03 -7.77
CA ALA A 176 10.11 -3.42 -6.71
C ALA A 176 10.90 -2.20 -7.21
N GLU A 177 11.49 -2.30 -8.41
CA GLU A 177 12.14 -1.18 -9.08
C GLU A 177 11.18 -0.01 -9.31
N GLN A 178 9.95 -0.29 -9.80
CA GLN A 178 8.96 0.77 -10.03
C GLN A 178 8.48 1.43 -8.72
N LEU A 179 8.31 0.65 -7.65
CA LEU A 179 8.01 1.21 -6.32
C LEU A 179 9.18 2.06 -5.80
N GLY A 180 10.42 1.64 -6.05
CA GLY A 180 11.62 2.45 -5.78
C GLY A 180 11.62 3.78 -6.54
N HIS A 181 11.21 3.79 -7.81
CA HIS A 181 11.04 5.02 -8.59
C HIS A 181 9.95 5.94 -8.02
N LEU A 182 8.82 5.38 -7.55
CA LEU A 182 7.77 6.15 -6.90
C LEU A 182 8.25 6.78 -5.59
N LYS A 183 9.02 6.03 -4.79
CA LYS A 183 9.69 6.56 -3.60
C LYS A 183 10.62 7.73 -3.94
N ALA A 184 11.47 7.56 -4.95
CA ALA A 184 12.38 8.62 -5.39
C ALA A 184 11.67 9.91 -5.86
N GLN A 185 10.40 9.79 -6.28
CA GLN A 185 9.53 10.92 -6.60
C GLN A 185 8.83 11.51 -5.35
N GLY A 186 9.10 10.99 -4.15
CA GLY A 186 8.55 11.46 -2.88
C GLY A 186 7.16 10.90 -2.53
N LEU A 187 6.69 9.84 -3.19
CA LEU A 187 5.42 9.22 -2.83
C LEU A 187 5.55 8.47 -1.51
N THR A 188 4.69 8.82 -0.55
CA THR A 188 4.58 8.09 0.71
C THR A 188 3.89 6.75 0.49
N MET A 189 4.44 5.67 1.05
CA MET A 189 3.87 4.33 0.89
C MET A 189 3.81 3.57 2.21
N VAL A 190 2.76 2.77 2.38
CA VAL A 190 2.68 1.72 3.41
C VAL A 190 2.51 0.39 2.69
N VAL A 191 3.49 -0.49 2.85
CA VAL A 191 3.55 -1.78 2.14
C VAL A 191 3.46 -2.91 3.14
N THR A 192 2.49 -3.80 2.98
CA THR A 192 2.43 -5.03 3.79
C THR A 192 3.14 -6.15 3.07
N GLU A 193 3.95 -6.93 3.79
CA GLU A 193 4.64 -8.08 3.23
C GLU A 193 4.94 -9.15 4.30
N GLN A 194 5.16 -10.38 3.84
CA GLN A 194 5.68 -11.46 4.68
C GLN A 194 7.18 -11.61 4.52
N ASN A 195 7.68 -11.38 3.31
CA ASN A 195 9.09 -11.51 2.98
C ASN A 195 9.75 -10.13 2.89
N ALA A 196 10.58 -9.81 3.88
CA ALA A 196 11.31 -8.55 3.95
C ALA A 196 12.21 -8.30 2.72
N ARG A 197 12.67 -9.37 2.05
CA ARG A 197 13.55 -9.27 0.88
C ARG A 197 12.92 -8.44 -0.25
N PHE A 198 11.59 -8.55 -0.43
CA PHE A 198 10.90 -7.85 -1.52
C PHE A 198 10.84 -6.32 -1.32
N VAL A 199 10.90 -5.86 -0.07
CA VAL A 199 10.80 -4.45 0.30
C VAL A 199 12.11 -3.85 0.79
N SER A 200 13.18 -4.68 0.88
CA SER A 200 14.47 -4.27 1.46
C SER A 200 15.18 -3.17 0.69
N GLU A 201 14.98 -3.09 -0.63
CA GLU A 201 15.67 -2.13 -1.49
C GLU A 201 15.05 -0.73 -1.45
N PHE A 202 13.77 -0.63 -1.12
CA PHE A 202 13.07 0.65 -1.13
C PHE A 202 12.39 1.03 0.19
N GLY A 203 12.27 0.12 1.16
CA GLY A 203 11.71 0.40 2.49
C GLY A 203 12.63 1.27 3.35
N ASP A 204 12.06 2.20 4.11
CA ASP A 204 12.80 3.04 5.06
C ASP A 204 12.68 2.52 6.48
N ARG A 205 11.47 2.26 6.92
CA ARG A 205 11.12 1.82 8.27
C ARG A 205 10.32 0.52 8.24
N VAL A 206 10.53 -0.29 9.23
CA VAL A 206 9.83 -1.57 9.41
C VAL A 206 9.07 -1.55 10.73
N TYR A 207 7.81 -1.95 10.66
CA TYR A 207 7.04 -2.41 11.81
C TYR A 207 6.77 -3.91 11.63
N VAL A 208 7.14 -4.71 12.62
CA VAL A 208 6.80 -6.14 12.61
C VAL A 208 5.55 -6.34 13.46
N LEU A 209 4.53 -6.92 12.84
CA LEU A 209 3.26 -7.23 13.48
C LEU A 209 3.18 -8.70 13.86
N GLU A 210 2.68 -8.96 15.06
CA GLU A 210 2.30 -10.29 15.51
C GLU A 210 1.00 -10.19 16.31
N ARG A 211 -0.02 -10.98 15.91
CA ARG A 211 -1.33 -11.05 16.59
C ARG A 211 -1.94 -9.67 16.86
N GLY A 212 -1.88 -8.79 15.87
CA GLY A 212 -2.48 -7.47 15.93
C GLY A 212 -1.71 -6.41 16.72
N THR A 213 -0.51 -6.71 17.21
CA THR A 213 0.34 -5.78 17.96
C THR A 213 1.65 -5.53 17.25
N VAL A 214 2.24 -4.36 17.43
CA VAL A 214 3.61 -4.06 16.98
C VAL A 214 4.60 -4.71 17.95
N ARG A 215 5.51 -5.54 17.43
CA ARG A 215 6.57 -6.22 18.19
C ARG A 215 7.94 -5.59 17.97
N TYR A 216 8.14 -4.99 16.82
CA TYR A 216 9.40 -4.32 16.49
C TYR A 216 9.09 -3.08 15.66
N CYS A 217 9.89 -2.03 15.87
CA CYS A 217 9.94 -0.84 15.03
C CYS A 217 11.38 -0.41 14.87
N GLY A 218 11.83 -0.19 13.64
CA GLY A 218 13.20 0.28 13.37
C GLY A 218 13.40 0.63 11.90
N THR A 219 14.58 1.12 11.56
CA THR A 219 14.94 1.34 10.15
C THR A 219 15.09 0.01 9.43
N MET A 220 14.83 0.00 8.11
CA MET A 220 15.04 -1.21 7.28
C MET A 220 16.48 -1.72 7.42
N SER A 221 17.45 -0.82 7.42
CA SER A 221 18.86 -1.20 7.54
C SER A 221 19.22 -1.82 8.92
N ALA A 222 18.59 -1.39 10.01
CA ALA A 222 18.77 -1.99 11.33
C ALA A 222 18.12 -3.38 11.37
N PHE A 223 16.88 -3.48 10.87
CA PHE A 223 16.13 -4.73 10.79
C PHE A 223 16.87 -5.82 9.99
N LEU A 224 17.47 -5.46 8.84
CA LEU A 224 18.21 -6.42 8.00
C LEU A 224 19.49 -6.96 8.65
N ARG A 225 20.05 -6.24 9.62
CA ARG A 225 21.24 -6.66 10.38
C ARG A 225 20.91 -7.46 11.64
N ASP A 226 19.65 -7.48 12.05
CA ASP A 226 19.18 -8.15 13.27
C ASP A 226 18.59 -9.52 12.92
N ASP A 227 19.44 -10.55 12.92
CA ASP A 227 19.04 -11.93 12.62
C ASP A 227 18.04 -12.46 13.67
N ASP A 228 18.21 -12.10 14.93
CA ASP A 228 17.35 -12.56 16.02
C ASP A 228 15.91 -12.08 15.82
N VAL A 229 15.73 -10.80 15.47
CA VAL A 229 14.41 -10.24 15.17
C VAL A 229 13.80 -10.90 13.93
N ARG A 230 14.61 -11.10 12.87
CA ARG A 230 14.11 -11.74 11.64
C ARG A 230 13.66 -13.18 11.89
N HIS A 231 14.45 -13.97 12.60
CA HIS A 231 14.11 -15.34 12.96
C HIS A 231 12.93 -15.45 13.92
N ALA A 232 12.80 -14.51 14.87
CA ALA A 232 11.72 -14.53 15.86
C ALA A 232 10.35 -14.28 15.22
N TYR A 233 10.25 -13.36 14.26
CA TYR A 233 8.96 -12.85 13.77
C TYR A 233 8.65 -13.18 12.32
N LEU A 234 9.64 -13.46 11.50
CA LEU A 234 9.46 -13.90 10.12
C LEU A 234 9.90 -15.36 10.00
N ALA A 235 9.14 -16.14 9.24
CA ALA A 235 9.55 -17.52 8.90
C ALA A 235 10.67 -17.42 7.85
N VAL A 236 11.91 -17.40 8.29
CA VAL A 236 13.10 -17.48 7.43
C VAL A 236 13.77 -18.84 7.68
#